data_669729e289d173dd46ba93f2018c2c1b
#
_entry.id   669729e289d173dd46ba93f2018c2c1b
#
_cell.length_a   1.000
_cell.length_b   1.000
_cell.length_c   1.000
_cell.angle_alpha   90.00
_cell.angle_beta   90.00
_cell.angle_gamma   90.00
#
_symmetry.space_group_name_H-M   'P 1'
#
loop_
_entity.id
_entity.type
_entity.pdbx_description
1 polymer ?
#
loop_
_entity_poly.entity_id
_entity_poly.type
_entity_poly.pdbx_seq_one_letter_code
_entity_poly.pdbx_strand_id
1 'polypeptide(L)'
;APSAIVLSDEKWHQGVVGIVASRLAEEYSCPAFLICLDGDKGKASSRSYGGFNLFGALQALSPLLESYGGHELAAGFTIRRDQIAPFRAEICRRAEEFFRSDACSTALHVDCEIPPQLLTLRNVEALDELEPCGAGCPRPVLCMRGLTISELSEVGGGKHLRLRLSRGRDSFQ
;
A
#
# COMPACT_ATOMS: atom_id res chain seq x y z
N ALA A 1 11.29 10.95 5.63
CA ALA A 1 9.88 10.56 5.46
C ALA A 1 9.29 10.25 6.84
N PRO A 2 8.01 10.49 7.11
CA PRO A 2 7.39 10.11 8.37
C PRO A 2 7.31 8.58 8.48
N SER A 3 7.45 8.04 9.70
CA SER A 3 7.31 6.60 9.94
C SER A 3 5.85 6.15 9.91
N ALA A 4 4.91 7.04 10.22
CA ALA A 4 3.47 6.88 10.08
C ALA A 4 2.80 8.25 9.90
N ILE A 5 1.66 8.27 9.22
CA ILE A 5 0.82 9.47 9.05
C ILE A 5 -0.38 9.33 9.97
N VAL A 6 -0.58 10.30 10.88
CA VAL A 6 -1.78 10.39 11.73
C VAL A 6 -2.35 11.78 11.61
N LEU A 7 -3.51 11.90 10.97
CA LEU A 7 -4.19 13.17 10.75
C LEU A 7 -5.62 13.11 11.26
N SER A 8 -6.14 14.26 11.68
CA SER A 8 -7.51 14.37 12.17
C SER A 8 -8.15 15.70 11.78
N ASP A 9 -9.42 15.68 11.37
CA ASP A 9 -10.18 16.89 11.05
C ASP A 9 -11.69 16.63 11.21
N GLU A 10 -12.45 17.69 11.58
CA GLU A 10 -13.90 17.66 11.73
C GLU A 10 -14.64 17.72 10.38
N LYS A 11 -13.99 18.25 9.34
CA LYS A 11 -14.58 18.44 8.01
C LYS A 11 -14.53 17.19 7.15
N TRP A 12 -13.83 16.15 7.60
CA TRP A 12 -13.66 14.95 6.80
C TRP A 12 -14.89 14.05 6.88
N HIS A 13 -15.17 13.38 5.75
CA HIS A 13 -16.28 12.46 5.66
C HIS A 13 -15.81 11.01 5.82
N GLN A 14 -16.45 10.27 6.72
CA GLN A 14 -16.09 8.89 7.06
C GLN A 14 -16.04 7.95 5.84
N GLY A 15 -16.90 8.18 4.83
CA GLY A 15 -16.96 7.36 3.62
C GLY A 15 -15.77 7.51 2.67
N VAL A 16 -14.93 8.55 2.82
CA VAL A 16 -13.81 8.84 1.92
C VAL A 16 -12.44 8.66 2.56
N VAL A 17 -12.33 8.79 3.88
CA VAL A 17 -11.01 8.74 4.56
C VAL A 17 -10.26 7.44 4.35
N GLY A 18 -10.97 6.32 4.14
CA GLY A 18 -10.33 5.04 3.84
C GLY A 18 -9.60 5.02 2.50
N ILE A 19 -10.16 5.68 1.48
CA ILE A 19 -9.54 5.80 0.15
C ILE A 19 -8.34 6.75 0.22
N VAL A 20 -8.49 7.87 0.95
CA VAL A 20 -7.39 8.83 1.14
C VAL A 20 -6.26 8.21 1.95
N ALA A 21 -6.58 7.41 2.99
CA ALA A 21 -5.56 6.69 3.76
C ALA A 21 -4.75 5.72 2.89
N SER A 22 -5.39 5.01 1.94
CA SER A 22 -4.69 4.15 0.99
C SER A 22 -3.69 4.94 0.13
N ARG A 23 -4.14 6.05 -0.46
CA ARG A 23 -3.28 6.90 -1.29
C ARG A 23 -2.10 7.48 -0.52
N LEU A 24 -2.33 7.96 0.72
CA LEU A 24 -1.26 8.48 1.55
C LEU A 24 -0.26 7.39 1.96
N ALA A 25 -0.75 6.19 2.27
CA ALA A 25 0.13 5.08 2.61
C ALA A 25 1.06 4.70 1.45
N GLU A 26 0.53 4.68 0.22
CA GLU A 26 1.30 4.41 -1.00
C GLU A 26 2.28 5.56 -1.33
N GLU A 27 1.80 6.81 -1.33
CA GLU A 27 2.59 7.98 -1.69
C GLU A 27 3.77 8.23 -0.76
N TYR A 28 3.54 8.05 0.55
CA TYR A 28 4.57 8.31 1.57
C TYR A 28 5.29 7.05 2.05
N SER A 29 4.92 5.88 1.52
CA SER A 29 5.53 4.58 1.89
C SER A 29 5.52 4.31 3.39
N CYS A 30 4.41 4.62 4.07
CA CYS A 30 4.23 4.42 5.51
C CYS A 30 2.75 4.22 5.89
N PRO A 31 2.43 3.59 7.02
CA PRO A 31 1.04 3.43 7.46
C PRO A 31 0.35 4.77 7.69
N ALA A 32 -0.92 4.85 7.27
CA ALA A 32 -1.73 6.06 7.38
C ALA A 32 -2.99 5.84 8.21
N PHE A 33 -3.27 6.78 9.11
CA PHE A 33 -4.38 6.79 10.05
C PHE A 33 -5.11 8.12 9.91
N LEU A 34 -6.32 8.11 9.35
CA LEU A 34 -7.13 9.30 9.16
C LEU A 34 -8.35 9.26 10.08
N ILE A 35 -8.51 10.28 10.90
CA ILE A 35 -9.49 10.35 11.97
C ILE A 35 -10.50 11.45 11.66
N CYS A 36 -11.75 11.07 11.40
CA CYS A 36 -12.87 12.01 11.32
C CYS A 36 -13.33 12.35 12.75
N LEU A 37 -13.22 13.62 13.12
CA LEU A 37 -13.64 14.11 14.42
C LEU A 37 -15.14 14.45 14.45
N ASP A 38 -15.78 14.07 15.55
CA ASP A 38 -17.15 14.45 15.88
C ASP A 38 -17.22 14.74 17.39
N GLY A 39 -17.23 16.02 17.75
CA GLY A 39 -17.12 16.46 19.14
C GLY A 39 -15.84 15.96 19.81
N ASP A 40 -16.00 15.24 20.92
CA ASP A 40 -14.89 14.71 21.73
C ASP A 40 -14.35 13.36 21.27
N LYS A 41 -14.88 12.83 20.18
CA LYS A 41 -14.49 11.53 19.64
C LYS A 41 -14.09 11.61 18.17
N GLY A 42 -13.34 10.62 17.72
CA GLY A 42 -12.98 10.46 16.34
C GLY A 42 -13.12 9.01 15.89
N LYS A 43 -13.65 8.82 14.69
CA LYS A 43 -13.65 7.53 13.99
C LYS A 43 -12.56 7.52 12.94
N ALA A 44 -11.72 6.51 12.98
CA ALA A 44 -10.57 6.40 12.12
C ALA A 44 -10.70 5.28 11.08
N SER A 45 -10.09 5.53 9.94
CA SER A 45 -9.73 4.50 8.97
C SER A 45 -8.23 4.49 8.79
N SER A 46 -7.63 3.31 8.75
CA SER A 46 -6.19 3.14 8.60
C SER A 46 -5.85 2.15 7.49
N ARG A 47 -4.68 2.37 6.90
CA ARG A 47 -4.10 1.52 5.87
C ARG A 47 -2.64 1.24 6.18
N SER A 48 -2.26 0.00 5.95
CA SER A 48 -0.89 -0.47 6.14
C SER A 48 -0.02 -0.10 4.94
N TYR A 49 1.28 -0.18 5.17
CA TYR A 49 2.31 -0.18 4.14
C TYR A 49 3.46 -1.11 4.57
N GLY A 50 4.10 -1.76 3.60
CA GLY A 50 5.32 -2.55 3.82
C GLY A 50 5.17 -3.71 4.81
N GLY A 51 3.97 -4.23 5.00
CA GLY A 51 3.72 -5.35 5.95
C GLY A 51 3.53 -4.93 7.40
N PHE A 52 3.41 -3.62 7.71
CA PHE A 52 3.11 -3.15 9.06
C PHE A 52 1.75 -3.68 9.53
N ASN A 53 1.73 -4.52 10.56
CA ASN A 53 0.50 -5.14 11.09
C ASN A 53 -0.34 -4.11 11.87
N LEU A 54 -1.37 -3.53 11.21
CA LEU A 54 -2.27 -2.55 11.82
C LEU A 54 -3.04 -3.14 13.00
N PHE A 55 -3.59 -4.35 12.87
CA PHE A 55 -4.40 -4.95 13.92
C PHE A 55 -3.56 -5.19 15.18
N GLY A 56 -2.38 -5.76 15.05
CA GLY A 56 -1.46 -5.95 16.16
C GLY A 56 -1.02 -4.64 16.83
N ALA A 57 -0.80 -3.59 16.02
CA ALA A 57 -0.46 -2.27 16.54
C ALA A 57 -1.63 -1.63 17.32
N LEU A 58 -2.87 -1.70 16.79
CA LEU A 58 -4.05 -1.19 17.48
C LEU A 58 -4.38 -1.99 18.75
N GLN A 59 -4.19 -3.30 18.72
CA GLN A 59 -4.35 -4.15 19.90
C GLN A 59 -3.39 -3.75 21.03
N ALA A 60 -2.14 -3.49 20.70
CA ALA A 60 -1.16 -3.03 21.67
C ALA A 60 -1.46 -1.61 22.23
N LEU A 61 -2.19 -0.78 21.45
CA LEU A 61 -2.61 0.56 21.85
C LEU A 61 -4.07 0.61 22.33
N SER A 62 -4.70 -0.54 22.57
CA SER A 62 -6.10 -0.63 23.02
C SER A 62 -6.44 0.24 24.24
N PRO A 63 -5.54 0.49 25.23
CA PRO A 63 -5.86 1.39 26.34
C PRO A 63 -6.12 2.86 25.94
N LEU A 64 -5.67 3.27 24.74
CA LEU A 64 -5.91 4.62 24.20
C LEU A 64 -7.17 4.68 23.32
N LEU A 65 -7.80 3.54 23.03
CA LEU A 65 -8.89 3.39 22.08
C LEU A 65 -10.20 3.03 22.80
N GLU A 66 -11.34 3.52 22.30
CA GLU A 66 -12.64 3.07 22.75
C GLU A 66 -13.07 1.76 22.09
N SER A 67 -12.73 1.60 20.82
CA SER A 67 -12.96 0.39 20.04
C SER A 67 -11.98 0.31 18.87
N TYR A 68 -11.68 -0.87 18.39
CA TYR A 68 -10.90 -1.10 17.20
C TYR A 68 -11.30 -2.42 16.54
N GLY A 69 -11.00 -2.55 15.24
CA GLY A 69 -11.27 -3.77 14.48
C GLY A 69 -10.71 -3.67 13.07
N GLY A 70 -10.64 -4.81 12.42
CA GLY A 70 -10.11 -4.93 11.07
C GLY A 70 -9.10 -6.06 10.95
N HIS A 71 -8.17 -5.90 10.00
CA HIS A 71 -7.14 -6.86 9.66
C HIS A 71 -5.77 -6.20 9.61
N GLU A 72 -4.74 -6.96 9.28
CA GLU A 72 -3.35 -6.48 9.22
C GLU A 72 -3.16 -5.32 8.24
N LEU A 73 -3.88 -5.31 7.10
CA LEU A 73 -3.70 -4.34 6.02
C LEU A 73 -4.66 -3.14 6.10
N ALA A 74 -5.82 -3.31 6.73
CA ALA A 74 -6.84 -2.28 6.85
C ALA A 74 -7.59 -2.45 8.17
N ALA A 75 -7.69 -1.37 8.93
CA ALA A 75 -8.36 -1.37 10.22
C ALA A 75 -9.06 -0.02 10.49
N GLY A 76 -9.99 -0.05 11.44
CA GLY A 76 -10.66 1.14 11.95
C GLY A 76 -10.65 1.16 13.47
N PHE A 77 -10.81 2.33 14.05
CA PHE A 77 -10.92 2.49 15.50
C PHE A 77 -11.70 3.74 15.87
N THR A 78 -12.16 3.78 17.10
CA THR A 78 -12.73 4.97 17.74
C THR A 78 -11.80 5.43 18.86
N ILE A 79 -11.56 6.71 18.91
CA ILE A 79 -10.62 7.33 19.86
C ILE A 79 -11.19 8.63 20.41
N ARG A 80 -10.89 8.94 21.66
CA ARG A 80 -11.17 10.26 22.23
C ARG A 80 -10.19 11.29 21.69
N ARG A 81 -10.67 12.52 21.52
CA ARG A 81 -9.86 13.65 21.01
C ARG A 81 -8.58 13.86 21.83
N ASP A 82 -8.67 13.75 23.13
CA ASP A 82 -7.55 13.92 24.08
C ASP A 82 -6.48 12.79 23.96
N GLN A 83 -6.86 11.62 23.40
CA GLN A 83 -5.98 10.49 23.22
C GLN A 83 -5.28 10.47 21.84
N ILE A 84 -5.61 11.37 20.93
CA ILE A 84 -5.01 11.41 19.58
C ILE A 84 -3.51 11.72 19.63
N ALA A 85 -3.09 12.65 20.48
CA ALA A 85 -1.68 13.01 20.58
C ALA A 85 -0.83 11.86 21.18
N PRO A 86 -1.20 11.22 22.29
CA PRO A 86 -0.52 10.02 22.78
C PRO A 86 -0.52 8.87 21.75
N PHE A 87 -1.65 8.62 21.11
CA PHE A 87 -1.74 7.60 20.04
C PHE A 87 -0.77 7.87 18.90
N ARG A 88 -0.74 9.12 18.40
CA ARG A 88 0.20 9.52 17.33
C ARG A 88 1.65 9.27 17.72
N ALA A 89 2.05 9.68 18.90
CA ALA A 89 3.42 9.49 19.37
C ALA A 89 3.81 8.01 19.39
N GLU A 90 2.94 7.17 19.94
CA GLU A 90 3.24 5.75 20.12
C GLU A 90 3.17 4.96 18.80
N ILE A 91 2.20 5.26 17.93
CA ILE A 91 2.10 4.58 16.62
C ILE A 91 3.26 4.95 15.71
N CYS A 92 3.72 6.21 15.72
CA CYS A 92 4.90 6.63 14.97
C CYS A 92 6.16 5.92 15.46
N ARG A 93 6.33 5.79 16.79
CA ARG A 93 7.46 5.05 17.38
C ARG A 93 7.47 3.59 16.94
N ARG A 94 6.32 2.91 17.00
CA ARG A 94 6.18 1.50 16.57
C ARG A 94 6.46 1.32 15.09
N ALA A 95 5.95 2.22 14.25
CA ALA A 95 6.23 2.20 12.83
C ALA A 95 7.72 2.42 12.54
N GLU A 96 8.37 3.35 13.25
CA GLU A 96 9.81 3.58 13.12
C GLU A 96 10.63 2.34 13.50
N GLU A 97 10.29 1.67 14.60
CA GLU A 97 10.93 0.42 15.01
C GLU A 97 10.74 -0.69 13.96
N PHE A 98 9.53 -0.82 13.41
CA PHE A 98 9.23 -1.79 12.38
C PHE A 98 10.06 -1.56 11.11
N PHE A 99 10.11 -0.32 10.60
CA PHE A 99 10.84 0.01 9.38
C PHE A 99 12.36 0.03 9.54
N ARG A 100 12.87 0.12 10.78
CA ARG A 100 14.30 -0.08 11.07
C ARG A 100 14.70 -1.55 11.16
N SER A 101 13.75 -2.44 11.39
CA SER A 101 13.99 -3.86 11.40
C SER A 101 14.04 -4.42 9.98
N ASP A 102 14.76 -5.51 9.76
CA ASP A 102 14.81 -6.24 8.49
C ASP A 102 13.45 -6.87 8.09
N ALA A 103 12.42 -6.70 8.93
CA ALA A 103 11.08 -7.20 8.67
C ALA A 103 10.35 -6.43 7.54
N CYS A 104 10.78 -5.19 7.23
CA CYS A 104 10.24 -4.42 6.12
C CYS A 104 10.99 -4.78 4.82
N SER A 105 10.55 -5.83 4.15
CA SER A 105 11.05 -6.16 2.82
C SER A 105 10.27 -5.38 1.77
N THR A 106 10.94 -4.46 1.07
CA THR A 106 10.44 -3.83 -0.16
C THR A 106 10.67 -4.72 -1.38
N ALA A 107 11.04 -5.98 -1.17
CA ALA A 107 11.28 -6.92 -2.25
C ALA A 107 9.98 -7.23 -3.00
N LEU A 108 10.00 -7.04 -4.31
CA LEU A 108 8.94 -7.52 -5.18
C LEU A 108 9.10 -9.04 -5.34
N HIS A 109 8.08 -9.79 -4.90
CA HIS A 109 8.04 -11.21 -5.16
C HIS A 109 7.76 -11.45 -6.65
N VAL A 110 8.66 -12.17 -7.32
CA VAL A 110 8.55 -12.56 -8.72
C VAL A 110 8.29 -14.06 -8.77
N ASP A 111 7.17 -14.45 -9.39
CA ASP A 111 6.78 -15.86 -9.49
C ASP A 111 7.58 -16.59 -10.56
N CYS A 112 7.88 -15.92 -11.66
CA CYS A 112 8.64 -16.52 -12.77
C CYS A 112 9.43 -15.48 -13.56
N GLU A 113 10.67 -15.83 -13.91
CA GLU A 113 11.43 -15.10 -14.94
C GLU A 113 11.17 -15.73 -16.30
N ILE A 114 10.74 -14.93 -17.26
CA ILE A 114 10.41 -15.39 -18.62
C ILE A 114 11.35 -14.76 -19.66
N PRO A 115 11.78 -15.52 -20.68
CA PRO A 115 12.44 -14.92 -21.83
C PRO A 115 11.44 -14.16 -22.72
N PRO A 116 11.87 -13.11 -23.45
CA PRO A 116 11.01 -12.29 -24.27
C PRO A 116 10.10 -13.05 -25.25
N GLN A 117 10.59 -14.16 -25.80
CA GLN A 117 9.87 -14.97 -26.77
C GLN A 117 8.59 -15.61 -26.22
N LEU A 118 8.48 -15.74 -24.89
CA LEU A 118 7.28 -16.25 -24.23
C LEU A 118 6.22 -15.17 -23.98
N LEU A 119 6.56 -13.89 -24.14
CA LEU A 119 5.58 -12.81 -24.06
C LEU A 119 4.76 -12.74 -25.35
N THR A 120 3.86 -13.67 -25.49
CA THR A 120 2.92 -13.77 -26.62
C THR A 120 1.49 -13.56 -26.13
N LEU A 121 0.60 -13.07 -26.99
CA LEU A 121 -0.81 -12.88 -26.62
C LEU A 121 -1.42 -14.19 -26.12
N ARG A 122 -1.13 -15.31 -26.78
CA ARG A 122 -1.61 -16.64 -26.36
C ARG A 122 -1.18 -16.99 -24.93
N ASN A 123 0.08 -16.72 -24.57
CA ASN A 123 0.57 -17.03 -23.24
C ASN A 123 0.02 -16.06 -22.18
N VAL A 124 -0.22 -14.81 -22.55
CA VAL A 124 -0.88 -13.84 -21.64
C VAL A 124 -2.34 -14.22 -21.40
N GLU A 125 -3.07 -14.61 -22.48
CA GLU A 125 -4.46 -15.10 -22.36
C GLU A 125 -4.53 -16.39 -21.53
N ALA A 126 -3.55 -17.27 -21.60
CA ALA A 126 -3.51 -18.47 -20.77
C ALA A 126 -3.37 -18.16 -19.25
N LEU A 127 -2.88 -16.97 -18.87
CA LEU A 127 -2.87 -16.56 -17.46
C LEU A 127 -4.27 -16.28 -16.91
N ASP A 128 -5.25 -16.01 -17.78
CA ASP A 128 -6.65 -15.82 -17.38
C ASP A 128 -7.27 -17.12 -16.84
N GLU A 129 -6.69 -18.29 -17.17
CA GLU A 129 -7.10 -19.60 -16.60
C GLU A 129 -6.83 -19.69 -15.08
N LEU A 130 -5.98 -18.78 -14.53
CA LEU A 130 -5.71 -18.69 -13.11
C LEU A 130 -6.77 -17.87 -12.32
N GLU A 131 -7.70 -17.23 -13.03
CA GLU A 131 -8.81 -16.51 -12.39
C GLU A 131 -9.80 -17.48 -11.67
N PRO A 132 -10.39 -17.09 -10.54
CA PRO A 132 -10.34 -15.75 -9.93
C PRO A 132 -9.11 -15.55 -9.04
N CYS A 133 -8.37 -14.47 -9.28
CA CYS A 133 -7.27 -14.04 -8.44
C CYS A 133 -7.76 -13.10 -7.31
N GLY A 134 -7.07 -13.10 -6.18
CA GLY A 134 -7.42 -12.27 -5.05
C GLY A 134 -6.50 -12.48 -3.84
N ALA A 135 -7.00 -12.18 -2.65
CA ALA A 135 -6.26 -12.41 -1.41
C ALA A 135 -5.96 -13.91 -1.23
N GLY A 136 -4.69 -14.27 -1.04
CA GLY A 136 -4.23 -15.67 -0.94
C GLY A 136 -3.96 -16.36 -2.28
N CYS A 137 -4.41 -15.76 -3.40
CA CYS A 137 -4.08 -16.21 -4.77
C CYS A 137 -3.89 -14.98 -5.66
N PRO A 138 -2.79 -14.21 -5.48
CA PRO A 138 -2.56 -13.01 -6.28
C PRO A 138 -2.29 -13.36 -7.74
N ARG A 139 -2.47 -12.39 -8.64
CA ARG A 139 -2.03 -12.55 -10.03
C ARG A 139 -0.51 -12.77 -10.08
N PRO A 140 -0.03 -13.68 -10.94
CA PRO A 140 1.40 -13.94 -11.02
C PRO A 140 2.18 -12.72 -11.52
N VAL A 141 3.31 -12.46 -10.89
CA VAL A 141 4.25 -11.41 -11.27
C VAL A 141 5.36 -12.04 -12.10
N LEU A 142 5.40 -11.66 -13.38
CA LEU A 142 6.42 -12.14 -14.31
C LEU A 142 7.55 -11.11 -14.45
N CYS A 143 8.77 -11.58 -14.53
CA CYS A 143 9.95 -10.74 -14.70
C CYS A 143 10.66 -11.05 -16.04
N MET A 144 11.08 -10.01 -16.72
CA MET A 144 12.04 -10.12 -17.82
C MET A 144 13.27 -9.28 -17.52
N ARG A 145 14.45 -9.83 -17.72
CA ARG A 145 15.73 -9.14 -17.46
C ARG A 145 16.49 -8.82 -18.74
N GLY A 146 17.42 -7.90 -18.63
CA GLY A 146 18.31 -7.54 -19.74
C GLY A 146 17.60 -6.82 -20.88
N LEU A 147 16.52 -6.09 -20.59
CA LEU A 147 15.84 -5.24 -21.54
C LEU A 147 16.53 -3.88 -21.64
N THR A 148 16.59 -3.34 -22.86
CA THR A 148 17.07 -1.98 -23.13
C THR A 148 15.88 -1.10 -23.46
N ILE A 149 15.82 0.09 -22.88
CA ILE A 149 14.83 1.11 -23.26
C ILE A 149 15.30 1.73 -24.58
N SER A 150 14.63 1.40 -25.68
CA SER A 150 14.95 1.92 -27.01
C SER A 150 14.21 3.23 -27.32
N GLU A 151 13.07 3.46 -26.68
CA GLU A 151 12.28 4.68 -26.82
C GLU A 151 11.54 4.97 -25.51
N LEU A 152 11.46 6.26 -25.15
CA LEU A 152 10.71 6.74 -24.01
C LEU A 152 9.92 7.98 -24.44
N SER A 153 8.62 8.01 -24.15
CA SER A 153 7.76 9.16 -24.39
C SER A 153 6.80 9.40 -23.24
N GLU A 154 6.53 10.65 -22.93
CA GLU A 154 5.51 11.05 -21.98
C GLU A 154 4.13 11.06 -22.66
N VAL A 155 3.12 10.54 -21.97
CA VAL A 155 1.74 10.52 -22.45
C VAL A 155 0.77 10.99 -21.36
N GLY A 156 -0.45 11.35 -21.75
CA GLY A 156 -1.45 11.82 -20.78
C GLY A 156 -1.07 13.11 -20.06
N GLY A 157 -0.39 14.04 -20.74
CA GLY A 157 0.05 15.31 -20.13
C GLY A 157 1.15 15.13 -19.09
N GLY A 158 2.07 14.21 -19.30
CA GLY A 158 3.19 13.92 -18.39
C GLY A 158 2.84 13.01 -17.20
N LYS A 159 1.62 12.46 -17.15
CA LYS A 159 1.18 11.58 -16.06
C LYS A 159 1.62 10.14 -16.23
N HIS A 160 1.96 9.73 -17.45
CA HIS A 160 2.35 8.36 -17.77
C HIS A 160 3.57 8.35 -18.69
N LEU A 161 4.34 7.28 -18.62
CA LEU A 161 5.45 7.01 -19.53
C LEU A 161 5.06 5.86 -20.45
N ARG A 162 5.34 6.02 -21.74
CA ARG A 162 5.32 4.94 -22.72
C ARG A 162 6.76 4.54 -23.02
N LEU A 163 7.06 3.28 -22.81
CA LEU A 163 8.39 2.73 -23.03
C LEU A 163 8.35 1.73 -24.18
N ARG A 164 9.35 1.80 -25.07
CA ARG A 164 9.66 0.70 -25.97
C ARG A 164 10.89 -0.01 -25.45
N LEU A 165 10.73 -1.28 -25.14
CA LEU A 165 11.76 -2.15 -24.61
C LEU A 165 12.24 -3.10 -25.69
N SER A 166 13.52 -3.42 -25.70
CA SER A 166 14.08 -4.36 -26.67
C SER A 166 15.10 -5.30 -26.02
N ARG A 167 15.19 -6.52 -26.56
CA ARG A 167 16.24 -7.48 -26.22
C ARG A 167 16.58 -8.29 -27.49
N GLY A 168 17.78 -8.07 -28.03
CA GLY A 168 18.15 -8.65 -29.30
C GLY A 168 17.28 -8.16 -30.46
N ARG A 169 16.49 -9.05 -31.08
CA ARG A 169 15.55 -8.71 -32.18
C ARG A 169 14.13 -8.49 -31.70
N ASP A 170 13.84 -8.82 -30.46
CA ASP A 170 12.50 -8.68 -29.88
C ASP A 170 12.27 -7.24 -29.37
N SER A 171 11.08 -6.71 -29.61
CA SER A 171 10.69 -5.37 -29.18
C SER A 171 9.26 -5.39 -28.61
N PHE A 172 9.06 -4.69 -27.49
CA PHE A 172 7.82 -4.62 -26.72
C PHE A 172 7.44 -3.16 -26.44
N GLN A 173 6.16 -2.86 -26.35
CA GLN A 173 5.65 -1.52 -26.04
C GLN A 173 4.62 -1.60 -24.92
#